data_dacb2b70bea9be82557cefe8e914c3fa
#
_entry.id   dacb2b70bea9be82557cefe8e914c3fa
#
_cell.length_a   1.000
_cell.length_b   1.000
_cell.length_c   1.000
_cell.angle_alpha   90.00
_cell.angle_beta   90.00
_cell.angle_gamma   90.00
#
_symmetry.space_group_name_H-M   'P 1'
#
loop_
_entity.id
_entity.type
_entity.pdbx_description
1 polymer ?
#
loop_
_entity_poly.entity_id
_entity_poly.type
_entity_poly.pdbx_seq_one_letter_code
_entity_poly.pdbx_strand_id
1 'polypeptide(L)'
;DTLQDATDEAIGVFRAIRKIPPGDPNNFYIATNDQLMDTFGSFTSSIKIFVGLVAGISLIVAGIGIANIMLVSLTERIKEIGIRKALGARRVDIFLQFLIEAVLISIIGGVVGIILGLSFGNVVATFLEQDPVIPYEWVLYSLQICASMGIVFGLYPAIKASKLNPIDSMRYD
;
A
#
# COMPACT_ATOMS: atom_id res chain seq x y z
N ASP A 1 27.87 26.40 -10.49
CA ASP A 1 29.16 27.10 -10.34
C ASP A 1 29.00 28.43 -9.59
N THR A 2 28.11 29.34 -10.04
CA THR A 2 27.97 30.68 -9.42
C THR A 2 27.45 30.69 -7.97
N LEU A 3 26.64 29.71 -7.56
CA LEU A 3 26.11 29.64 -6.19
C LEU A 3 27.16 29.08 -5.20
N GLN A 4 27.96 28.12 -5.64
CA GLN A 4 29.07 27.60 -4.83
C GLN A 4 30.13 28.65 -4.63
N ASP A 5 30.52 29.36 -5.71
CA ASP A 5 31.50 30.44 -5.65
C ASP A 5 31.03 31.57 -4.73
N ALA A 6 29.74 31.97 -4.80
CA ALA A 6 29.17 32.94 -3.88
C ALA A 6 29.13 32.48 -2.42
N THR A 7 28.90 31.20 -2.21
CA THR A 7 28.90 30.59 -0.86
C THR A 7 30.31 30.58 -0.27
N ASP A 8 31.32 30.21 -1.05
CA ASP A 8 32.72 30.18 -0.63
C ASP A 8 33.24 31.59 -0.34
N GLU A 9 32.86 32.59 -1.16
CA GLU A 9 33.18 33.98 -0.90
C GLU A 9 32.52 34.47 0.39
N ALA A 10 31.23 34.17 0.61
CA ALA A 10 30.55 34.47 1.86
C ALA A 10 31.21 33.84 3.08
N ILE A 11 31.63 32.57 2.98
CA ILE A 11 32.38 31.88 4.05
C ILE A 11 33.68 32.65 4.34
N GLY A 12 34.42 33.05 3.32
CA GLY A 12 35.65 33.80 3.48
C GLY A 12 35.43 35.14 4.22
N VAL A 13 34.43 35.89 3.83
CA VAL A 13 34.05 37.19 4.46
C VAL A 13 33.62 36.97 5.91
N PHE A 14 32.77 36.01 6.20
CA PHE A 14 32.30 35.72 7.56
C PHE A 14 33.43 35.23 8.48
N ARG A 15 34.37 34.40 7.98
CA ARG A 15 35.56 34.03 8.72
C ARG A 15 36.44 35.21 9.11
N ALA A 16 36.62 36.17 8.18
CA ALA A 16 37.37 37.37 8.44
C ALA A 16 36.67 38.27 9.47
N ILE A 17 35.36 38.48 9.37
CA ILE A 17 34.60 39.28 10.34
C ILE A 17 34.63 38.68 11.73
N ARG A 18 34.51 37.34 11.83
CA ARG A 18 34.52 36.63 13.11
C ARG A 18 35.92 36.30 13.64
N LYS A 19 36.95 36.70 12.92
CA LYS A 19 38.36 36.49 13.28
C LYS A 19 38.69 35.00 13.58
N ILE A 20 38.17 34.10 12.75
CA ILE A 20 38.41 32.65 12.92
C ILE A 20 39.79 32.34 12.37
N PRO A 21 40.69 31.71 13.17
CA PRO A 21 42.04 31.36 12.73
C PRO A 21 42.02 30.41 11.52
N PRO A 22 43.06 30.44 10.67
CA PRO A 22 43.24 29.44 9.64
C PRO A 22 43.36 28.04 10.25
N GLY A 23 42.50 27.11 9.77
CA GLY A 23 42.48 25.71 10.26
C GLY A 23 41.38 25.41 11.29
N ASP A 24 40.80 26.42 11.95
CA ASP A 24 39.69 26.20 12.86
C ASP A 24 38.35 26.00 12.11
N PRO A 25 37.44 25.17 12.66
CA PRO A 25 36.10 24.97 12.08
C PRO A 25 35.28 26.24 12.15
N ASN A 26 34.37 26.41 11.18
CA ASN A 26 33.47 27.55 11.18
C ASN A 26 32.51 27.51 12.36
N ASN A 27 32.37 28.65 13.07
CA ASN A 27 31.41 28.82 14.17
C ASN A 27 30.07 29.40 13.69
N PHE A 28 29.78 29.29 12.40
CA PHE A 28 28.57 29.72 11.74
C PHE A 28 28.18 28.68 10.69
N TYR A 29 26.93 28.69 10.33
CA TYR A 29 26.35 27.84 9.28
C TYR A 29 25.69 28.73 8.21
N ILE A 30 26.02 28.48 6.95
CA ILE A 30 25.35 29.10 5.82
C ILE A 30 24.40 28.06 5.24
N ALA A 31 23.12 28.29 5.39
CA ALA A 31 22.09 27.46 4.76
C ALA A 31 21.75 28.05 3.39
N THR A 32 21.99 27.29 2.34
CA THR A 32 21.49 27.61 1.01
C THR A 32 20.07 27.09 0.82
N ASN A 33 19.31 27.74 -0.08
CA ASN A 33 17.94 27.29 -0.38
C ASN A 33 17.92 25.84 -0.91
N ASP A 34 18.94 25.47 -1.70
CA ASP A 34 19.10 24.12 -2.23
C ASP A 34 19.31 23.09 -1.12
N GLN A 35 20.14 23.38 -0.12
CA GLN A 35 20.34 22.50 1.04
C GLN A 35 19.06 22.32 1.87
N LEU A 36 18.26 23.38 2.00
CA LEU A 36 16.95 23.26 2.65
C LEU A 36 16.01 22.37 1.84
N MET A 37 15.93 22.58 0.52
CA MET A 37 15.12 21.76 -0.38
C MET A 37 15.54 20.29 -0.34
N ASP A 38 16.84 19.99 -0.35
CA ASP A 38 17.38 18.63 -0.25
C ASP A 38 17.05 17.99 1.10
N THR A 39 17.14 18.76 2.18
CA THR A 39 16.79 18.29 3.52
C THR A 39 15.30 17.96 3.62
N PHE A 40 14.44 18.85 3.14
CA PHE A 40 13.00 18.61 3.08
C PHE A 40 12.65 17.44 2.13
N GLY A 41 13.34 17.33 0.99
CA GLY A 41 13.20 16.22 0.06
C GLY A 41 13.54 14.87 0.69
N SER A 42 14.66 14.79 1.39
CA SER A 42 15.11 13.57 2.08
C SER A 42 14.17 13.18 3.24
N PHE A 43 13.71 14.16 4.01
CA PHE A 43 12.73 13.94 5.07
C PHE A 43 11.39 13.44 4.53
N THR A 44 10.87 14.08 3.48
CA THR A 44 9.64 13.65 2.80
C THR A 44 9.76 12.24 2.22
N SER A 45 10.93 11.93 1.63
CA SER A 45 11.22 10.58 1.13
C SER A 45 11.20 9.53 2.23
N SER A 46 11.82 9.84 3.37
CA SER A 46 11.82 8.96 4.55
C SER A 46 10.41 8.69 5.07
N ILE A 47 9.56 9.71 5.14
CA ILE A 47 8.15 9.57 5.52
C ILE A 47 7.40 8.70 4.50
N LYS A 48 7.60 8.92 3.19
CA LYS A 48 6.95 8.10 2.15
C LYS A 48 7.33 6.61 2.27
N ILE A 49 8.60 6.32 2.53
CA ILE A 49 9.08 4.95 2.74
C ILE A 49 8.43 4.34 3.98
N PHE A 50 8.42 5.06 5.09
CA PHE A 50 7.81 4.59 6.34
C PHE A 50 6.32 4.30 6.17
N VAL A 51 5.56 5.22 5.58
CA VAL A 51 4.12 5.04 5.29
C VAL A 51 3.91 3.86 4.34
N GLY A 52 4.77 3.72 3.31
CA GLY A 52 4.72 2.59 2.38
C GLY A 52 4.95 1.24 3.06
N LEU A 53 5.88 1.16 4.02
CA LEU A 53 6.11 -0.06 4.80
C LEU A 53 4.91 -0.42 5.68
N VAL A 54 4.35 0.57 6.40
CA VAL A 54 3.15 0.36 7.23
C VAL A 54 1.96 -0.08 6.38
N ALA A 55 1.75 0.55 5.22
CA ALA A 55 0.70 0.17 4.28
C ALA A 55 0.92 -1.26 3.74
N GLY A 56 2.16 -1.63 3.41
CA GLY A 56 2.50 -2.98 2.95
C GLY A 56 2.21 -4.05 3.98
N ILE A 57 2.59 -3.83 5.25
CA ILE A 57 2.27 -4.74 6.35
C ILE A 57 0.75 -4.85 6.54
N SER A 58 0.03 -3.73 6.50
CA SER A 58 -1.44 -3.70 6.63
C SER A 58 -2.12 -4.50 5.51
N LEU A 59 -1.62 -4.40 4.28
CA LEU A 59 -2.11 -5.18 3.13
C LEU A 59 -1.92 -6.69 3.34
N ILE A 60 -0.76 -7.11 3.85
CA ILE A 60 -0.49 -8.53 4.13
C ILE A 60 -1.47 -9.06 5.18
N VAL A 61 -1.68 -8.30 6.27
CA VAL A 61 -2.63 -8.68 7.33
C VAL A 61 -4.05 -8.78 6.79
N ALA A 62 -4.47 -7.79 5.98
CA ALA A 62 -5.78 -7.80 5.32
C ALA A 62 -5.93 -9.00 4.37
N GLY A 63 -4.88 -9.33 3.60
CA GLY A 63 -4.86 -10.50 2.71
C GLY A 63 -5.01 -11.82 3.47
N ILE A 64 -4.32 -11.98 4.60
CA ILE A 64 -4.50 -13.13 5.49
C ILE A 64 -5.94 -13.20 6.00
N GLY A 65 -6.55 -12.05 6.31
CA GLY A 65 -7.96 -11.95 6.68
C GLY A 65 -8.88 -12.48 5.58
N ILE A 66 -8.66 -12.08 4.33
CA ILE A 66 -9.43 -12.59 3.16
C ILE A 66 -9.27 -14.10 3.05
N ALA A 67 -8.05 -14.63 3.13
CA ALA A 67 -7.81 -16.07 3.05
C ALA A 67 -8.54 -16.83 4.17
N ASN A 68 -8.54 -16.32 5.40
CA ASN A 68 -9.23 -16.92 6.53
C ASN A 68 -10.75 -16.92 6.36
N ILE A 69 -11.33 -15.78 5.95
CA ILE A 69 -12.78 -15.69 5.67
C ILE A 69 -13.17 -16.70 4.58
N MET A 70 -12.40 -16.79 3.51
CA MET A 70 -12.65 -17.74 2.42
C MET A 70 -12.54 -19.19 2.87
N LEU A 71 -11.60 -19.52 3.78
CA LEU A 71 -11.48 -20.85 4.34
C LEU A 71 -12.67 -21.23 5.23
N VAL A 72 -13.17 -20.29 6.02
CA VAL A 72 -14.38 -20.49 6.83
C VAL A 72 -15.59 -20.68 5.91
N SER A 73 -15.79 -19.79 4.95
CA SER A 73 -16.87 -19.90 3.95
C SER A 73 -16.80 -21.24 3.18
N LEU A 74 -15.58 -21.71 2.87
CA LEU A 74 -15.39 -23.02 2.26
C LEU A 74 -15.93 -24.16 3.15
N THR A 75 -15.61 -24.13 4.45
CA THR A 75 -16.07 -25.19 5.39
C THR A 75 -17.57 -25.20 5.56
N GLU A 76 -18.21 -24.02 5.58
CA GLU A 76 -19.67 -23.88 5.65
C GLU A 76 -20.38 -24.39 4.38
N ARG A 77 -19.72 -24.30 3.21
CA ARG A 77 -20.28 -24.67 1.90
C ARG A 77 -19.77 -26.01 1.34
N ILE A 78 -19.11 -26.86 2.15
CA ILE A 78 -18.55 -28.15 1.70
C ILE A 78 -19.60 -29.00 1.03
N LYS A 79 -20.78 -29.14 1.62
CA LYS A 79 -21.91 -29.94 1.09
C LYS A 79 -22.44 -29.40 -0.24
N GLU A 80 -22.56 -28.09 -0.37
CA GLU A 80 -22.98 -27.42 -1.61
C GLU A 80 -21.99 -27.68 -2.75
N ILE A 81 -20.68 -27.54 -2.48
CA ILE A 81 -19.61 -27.82 -3.44
C ILE A 81 -19.63 -29.30 -3.86
N GLY A 82 -19.86 -30.21 -2.88
CA GLY A 82 -20.00 -31.63 -3.14
C GLY A 82 -21.14 -31.94 -4.11
N ILE A 83 -22.32 -31.34 -3.91
CA ILE A 83 -23.48 -31.49 -4.79
C ILE A 83 -23.18 -30.97 -6.19
N ARG A 84 -22.60 -29.76 -6.30
CA ARG A 84 -22.24 -29.20 -7.63
C ARG A 84 -21.30 -30.11 -8.41
N LYS A 85 -20.31 -30.70 -7.73
CA LYS A 85 -19.37 -31.64 -8.35
C LYS A 85 -20.01 -32.97 -8.71
N ALA A 86 -20.95 -33.48 -7.91
CA ALA A 86 -21.71 -34.67 -8.22
C ALA A 86 -22.60 -34.48 -9.45
N LEU A 87 -23.10 -33.25 -9.68
CA LEU A 87 -23.84 -32.82 -10.87
C LEU A 87 -22.95 -32.53 -12.10
N GLY A 88 -21.62 -32.69 -11.98
CA GLY A 88 -20.70 -32.58 -13.11
C GLY A 88 -19.91 -31.27 -13.19
N ALA A 89 -19.92 -30.41 -12.15
CA ALA A 89 -19.10 -29.19 -12.15
C ALA A 89 -17.61 -29.56 -12.19
N ARG A 90 -16.86 -28.89 -13.07
CA ARG A 90 -15.42 -29.10 -13.22
C ARG A 90 -14.67 -28.44 -12.06
N ARG A 91 -13.47 -28.95 -11.78
CA ARG A 91 -12.60 -28.35 -10.76
C ARG A 91 -12.30 -26.88 -11.04
N VAL A 92 -12.18 -26.52 -12.31
CA VAL A 92 -11.89 -25.13 -12.74
C VAL A 92 -13.07 -24.21 -12.43
N ASP A 93 -14.30 -24.69 -12.55
CA ASP A 93 -15.51 -23.87 -12.30
C ASP A 93 -15.58 -23.47 -10.81
N ILE A 94 -15.32 -24.43 -9.92
CA ILE A 94 -15.26 -24.17 -8.48
C ILE A 94 -14.08 -23.27 -8.14
N PHE A 95 -12.90 -23.52 -8.73
CA PHE A 95 -11.72 -22.69 -8.52
C PHE A 95 -11.97 -21.22 -8.91
N LEU A 96 -12.51 -21.00 -10.12
CA LEU A 96 -12.78 -19.63 -10.62
C LEU A 96 -13.84 -18.93 -9.77
N GLN A 97 -14.88 -19.65 -9.33
CA GLN A 97 -15.90 -19.09 -8.46
C GLN A 97 -15.30 -18.52 -7.18
N PHE A 98 -14.50 -19.31 -6.45
CA PHE A 98 -13.87 -18.87 -5.20
C PHE A 98 -12.83 -17.78 -5.44
N LEU A 99 -12.08 -17.84 -6.55
CA LEU A 99 -11.11 -16.81 -6.88
C LEU A 99 -11.78 -15.46 -7.18
N ILE A 100 -12.85 -15.48 -7.97
CA ILE A 100 -13.63 -14.26 -8.29
C ILE A 100 -14.25 -13.70 -7.00
N GLU A 101 -14.77 -14.54 -6.09
CA GLU A 101 -15.32 -14.11 -4.82
C GLU A 101 -14.26 -13.39 -3.97
N ALA A 102 -13.04 -13.92 -3.87
CA ALA A 102 -11.95 -13.27 -3.17
C ALA A 102 -11.55 -11.91 -3.79
N VAL A 103 -11.46 -11.85 -5.12
CA VAL A 103 -11.16 -10.60 -5.85
C VAL A 103 -12.26 -9.57 -5.64
N LEU A 104 -13.52 -9.96 -5.69
CA LEU A 104 -14.66 -9.05 -5.46
C LEU A 104 -14.63 -8.48 -4.04
N ILE A 105 -14.40 -9.32 -3.02
CA ILE A 105 -14.26 -8.86 -1.63
C ILE A 105 -13.13 -7.83 -1.52
N SER A 106 -11.98 -8.12 -2.12
CA SER A 106 -10.82 -7.23 -2.10
C SER A 106 -11.08 -5.90 -2.81
N ILE A 107 -11.73 -5.92 -3.98
CA ILE A 107 -12.08 -4.70 -4.72
C ILE A 107 -13.11 -3.87 -3.96
N ILE A 108 -14.16 -4.47 -3.40
CA ILE A 108 -15.17 -3.76 -2.61
C ILE A 108 -14.50 -3.08 -1.41
N GLY A 109 -13.66 -3.81 -0.66
CA GLY A 109 -12.88 -3.25 0.42
C GLY A 109 -11.96 -2.11 -0.04
N GLY A 110 -11.31 -2.28 -1.19
CA GLY A 110 -10.46 -1.27 -1.82
C GLY A 110 -11.22 0.01 -2.18
N VAL A 111 -12.40 -0.11 -2.79
CA VAL A 111 -13.25 1.04 -3.13
C VAL A 111 -13.66 1.80 -1.88
N VAL A 112 -14.11 1.09 -0.83
CA VAL A 112 -14.46 1.72 0.45
C VAL A 112 -13.23 2.41 1.06
N GLY A 113 -12.07 1.75 1.05
CA GLY A 113 -10.81 2.33 1.54
C GLY A 113 -10.39 3.59 0.78
N ILE A 114 -10.54 3.61 -0.55
CA ILE A 114 -10.26 4.78 -1.39
C ILE A 114 -11.21 5.93 -1.05
N ILE A 115 -12.51 5.67 -0.93
CA ILE A 115 -13.50 6.70 -0.58
C ILE A 115 -13.15 7.31 0.79
N LEU A 116 -12.86 6.49 1.78
CA LEU A 116 -12.48 6.96 3.11
C LEU A 116 -11.15 7.72 3.06
N GLY A 117 -10.14 7.19 2.38
CA GLY A 117 -8.82 7.82 2.27
C GLY A 117 -8.88 9.18 1.59
N LEU A 118 -9.63 9.31 0.48
CA LEU A 118 -9.84 10.58 -0.21
C LEU A 118 -10.63 11.57 0.65
N SER A 119 -11.66 11.10 1.35
CA SER A 119 -12.47 11.95 2.22
C SER A 119 -11.62 12.53 3.36
N PHE A 120 -10.87 11.67 4.07
CA PHE A 120 -9.97 12.14 5.14
C PHE A 120 -8.84 13.03 4.60
N GLY A 121 -8.22 12.65 3.48
CA GLY A 121 -7.15 13.43 2.87
C GLY A 121 -7.61 14.84 2.48
N ASN A 122 -8.77 14.96 1.86
CA ASN A 122 -9.33 16.27 1.47
C ASN A 122 -9.77 17.11 2.67
N VAL A 123 -10.30 16.50 3.72
CA VAL A 123 -10.59 17.22 4.99
C VAL A 123 -9.29 17.81 5.57
N VAL A 124 -8.22 17.02 5.64
CA VAL A 124 -6.92 17.51 6.14
C VAL A 124 -6.36 18.59 5.22
N ALA A 125 -6.46 18.44 3.90
CA ALA A 125 -6.00 19.45 2.94
C ALA A 125 -6.73 20.79 3.16
N THR A 126 -8.04 20.75 3.40
CA THR A 126 -8.83 21.97 3.69
C THR A 126 -8.35 22.68 4.97
N PHE A 127 -8.01 21.92 6.03
CA PHE A 127 -7.43 22.50 7.25
C PHE A 127 -6.04 23.13 7.04
N LEU A 128 -5.30 22.64 6.04
CA LEU A 128 -3.97 23.16 5.66
C LEU A 128 -4.05 24.24 4.58
N GLU A 129 -5.25 24.73 4.27
CA GLU A 129 -5.49 25.72 3.21
C GLU A 129 -4.98 25.28 1.83
N GLN A 130 -5.00 23.96 1.58
CA GLN A 130 -4.62 23.37 0.30
C GLN A 130 -5.88 22.97 -0.49
N ASP A 131 -5.81 23.09 -1.81
CA ASP A 131 -6.91 22.67 -2.67
C ASP A 131 -7.10 21.16 -2.64
N PRO A 132 -8.35 20.66 -2.52
CA PRO A 132 -8.63 19.23 -2.57
C PRO A 132 -8.27 18.65 -3.95
N VAL A 133 -7.50 17.57 -3.94
CA VAL A 133 -7.02 16.92 -5.16
C VAL A 133 -7.48 15.47 -5.18
N ILE A 134 -7.95 15.01 -6.34
CA ILE A 134 -8.24 13.58 -6.58
C ILE A 134 -7.14 13.02 -7.50
N PRO A 135 -6.20 12.26 -6.97
CA PRO A 135 -5.12 11.68 -7.75
C PRO A 135 -5.60 10.41 -8.47
N TYR A 136 -6.20 10.56 -9.65
CA TYR A 136 -6.79 9.44 -10.41
C TYR A 136 -5.82 8.28 -10.67
N GLU A 137 -4.57 8.58 -10.94
CA GLU A 137 -3.53 7.56 -11.17
C GLU A 137 -3.34 6.67 -9.93
N TRP A 138 -3.26 7.28 -8.74
CA TRP A 138 -3.11 6.54 -7.49
C TRP A 138 -4.36 5.73 -7.13
N VAL A 139 -5.54 6.23 -7.46
CA VAL A 139 -6.80 5.48 -7.32
C VAL A 139 -6.76 4.21 -8.18
N LEU A 140 -6.28 4.33 -9.42
CA LEU A 140 -6.18 3.19 -10.35
C LEU A 140 -5.13 2.16 -9.87
N TYR A 141 -3.96 2.62 -9.44
CA TYR A 141 -2.94 1.75 -8.84
C TYR A 141 -3.45 1.04 -7.58
N SER A 142 -4.20 1.74 -6.73
CA SER A 142 -4.78 1.14 -5.52
C SER A 142 -5.75 0.01 -5.85
N LEU A 143 -6.62 0.19 -6.86
CA LEU A 143 -7.54 -0.86 -7.31
C LEU A 143 -6.79 -2.07 -7.89
N GLN A 144 -5.72 -1.85 -8.67
CA GLN A 144 -4.89 -2.93 -9.20
C GLN A 144 -4.21 -3.71 -8.08
N ILE A 145 -3.69 -3.02 -7.06
CA ILE A 145 -3.09 -3.65 -5.88
C ILE A 145 -4.14 -4.48 -5.15
N CYS A 146 -5.35 -3.93 -4.91
CA CYS A 146 -6.43 -4.67 -4.26
C CYS A 146 -6.83 -5.93 -5.05
N ALA A 147 -6.98 -5.82 -6.37
CA ALA A 147 -7.28 -6.98 -7.22
C ALA A 147 -6.18 -8.05 -7.15
N SER A 148 -4.91 -7.62 -7.19
CA SER A 148 -3.75 -8.50 -7.06
C SER A 148 -3.73 -9.22 -5.71
N MET A 149 -4.05 -8.52 -4.62
CA MET A 149 -4.16 -9.08 -3.27
C MET A 149 -5.29 -10.11 -3.18
N GLY A 150 -6.46 -9.82 -3.77
CA GLY A 150 -7.56 -10.77 -3.87
C GLY A 150 -7.15 -12.06 -4.60
N ILE A 151 -6.38 -11.95 -5.68
CA ILE A 151 -5.85 -13.11 -6.40
C ILE A 151 -4.84 -13.88 -5.54
N VAL A 152 -3.82 -13.22 -5.00
CA VAL A 152 -2.74 -13.86 -4.24
C VAL A 152 -3.27 -14.61 -3.01
N PHE A 153 -4.10 -13.96 -2.21
CA PHE A 153 -4.62 -14.54 -0.97
C PHE A 153 -5.85 -15.44 -1.19
N GLY A 154 -6.61 -15.22 -2.29
CA GLY A 154 -7.71 -16.09 -2.69
C GLY A 154 -7.27 -17.38 -3.38
N LEU A 155 -6.03 -17.43 -3.90
CA LEU A 155 -5.53 -18.59 -4.65
C LEU A 155 -5.52 -19.87 -3.80
N TYR A 156 -5.03 -19.80 -2.57
CA TYR A 156 -4.95 -20.97 -1.68
C TYR A 156 -6.33 -21.55 -1.33
N PRO A 157 -7.31 -20.77 -0.82
CA PRO A 157 -8.64 -21.28 -0.54
C PRO A 157 -9.37 -21.78 -1.82
N ALA A 158 -9.20 -21.11 -2.96
CA ALA A 158 -9.79 -21.53 -4.23
C ALA A 158 -9.26 -22.90 -4.70
N ILE A 159 -7.94 -23.12 -4.60
CA ILE A 159 -7.34 -24.44 -4.89
C ILE A 159 -7.88 -25.51 -3.94
N LYS A 160 -7.99 -25.20 -2.64
CA LYS A 160 -8.50 -26.13 -1.64
C LYS A 160 -9.95 -26.50 -1.92
N ALA A 161 -10.81 -25.53 -2.27
CA ALA A 161 -12.20 -25.75 -2.67
C ALA A 161 -12.30 -26.65 -3.91
N SER A 162 -11.47 -26.38 -4.91
CA SER A 162 -11.48 -27.14 -6.17
C SER A 162 -11.06 -28.61 -6.02
N LYS A 163 -10.32 -28.95 -4.96
CA LYS A 163 -9.83 -30.34 -4.70
C LYS A 163 -10.75 -31.17 -3.82
N LEU A 164 -11.83 -30.63 -3.26
CA LEU A 164 -12.77 -31.38 -2.45
C LEU A 164 -13.35 -32.57 -3.22
N ASN A 165 -13.43 -33.76 -2.56
CA ASN A 165 -14.08 -34.94 -3.13
C ASN A 165 -15.59 -34.88 -2.89
N PRO A 166 -16.42 -35.16 -3.92
CA PRO A 166 -17.88 -35.15 -3.74
C PRO A 166 -18.38 -36.14 -2.70
N ILE A 167 -17.73 -37.32 -2.60
CA ILE A 167 -18.13 -38.39 -1.67
C ILE A 167 -17.91 -37.97 -0.22
N ASP A 168 -16.72 -37.42 0.05
CA ASP A 168 -16.36 -36.96 1.40
C ASP A 168 -17.17 -35.71 1.81
N SER A 169 -17.47 -34.88 0.84
CA SER A 169 -18.24 -33.63 1.04
C SER A 169 -19.72 -33.88 1.39
N MET A 170 -20.31 -34.97 0.94
CA MET A 170 -21.69 -35.35 1.28
C MET A 170 -21.82 -36.07 2.61
N ARG A 171 -20.71 -36.55 3.17
CA ARG A 171 -20.65 -37.29 4.45
C ARG A 171 -20.31 -36.39 5.64
N TYR A 172 -20.07 -35.11 5.38
CA TYR A 172 -19.77 -34.14 6.41
C TYR A 172 -21.09 -33.68 7.07
N ASP A 173 -21.32 -34.13 8.30
CA ASP A 173 -22.36 -33.62 9.19
C ASP A 173 -21.82 -32.54 10.10
#